data_82a65c77ff7089f2b0dd93b2989e1509
#
_entry.id   82a65c77ff7089f2b0dd93b2989e1509
#
_cell.length_a   1.000
_cell.length_b   1.000
_cell.length_c   1.000
_cell.angle_alpha   90.00
_cell.angle_beta   90.00
_cell.angle_gamma   90.00
#
_symmetry.space_group_name_H-M   'P 1'
#
loop_
_entity.id
_entity.type
_entity.pdbx_description
1 polymer ?
#
loop_
_entity_poly.entity_id
_entity_poly.type
_entity_poly.pdbx_seq_one_letter_code
_entity_poly.pdbx_strand_id
1 'polypeptide(L)'
;MNTKAGSRLEKVLKAGEFAVTVEVGPPRGPNAGAIIDKARLLSGVADGYNVTDNQTAVVRMSSIAASKILLDEGLEPVMQMVCRDRNRIAMQSDLLGASAFGIRNVLCLSGDHQKASASGKLKGHPGAKNVYDIDSIQLVSMVAGMRDRAVQEGGDPLTEPTPFWIGAAWTPLAPPTDFRVFRLAKKVQAGADFIQTQAIFDLRAFAHAMQQAVDLGITEKTFILGGVIVPKSAAMLRYMQRNVPGVVVPDALIDRMSQAKDPLQEGVAITLELIAGLRAIPGVKGLHLQAIEAEHLLPEILQAAGLLPRPMGI
;
A
#
# COMPACT_ATOMS: atom_id res chain seq x y z
N MET A 1 0.29 12.44 22.25
CA MET A 1 0.63 11.03 21.90
C MET A 1 2.09 10.94 21.53
N ASN A 2 2.80 9.94 22.03
CA ASN A 2 4.20 9.72 21.61
C ASN A 2 4.17 9.12 20.18
N THR A 3 4.72 9.83 19.20
CA THR A 3 4.76 9.43 17.78
C THR A 3 6.16 8.97 17.39
N LYS A 4 6.28 8.01 16.47
CA LYS A 4 7.56 7.54 15.91
C LYS A 4 8.03 8.40 14.74
N ALA A 5 7.10 8.83 13.90
CA ALA A 5 7.35 9.64 12.70
C ALA A 5 6.67 11.01 12.74
N GLY A 6 5.59 11.13 13.51
CA GLY A 6 4.75 12.33 13.56
C GLY A 6 3.90 12.53 12.32
N SER A 7 3.76 11.48 11.49
CA SER A 7 2.97 11.53 10.26
C SER A 7 1.47 11.61 10.56
N ARG A 8 0.69 12.16 9.61
CA ARG A 8 -0.76 12.20 9.71
C ARG A 8 -1.36 10.80 9.81
N LEU A 9 -0.89 9.86 8.95
CA LEU A 9 -1.34 8.47 8.97
C LEU A 9 -1.11 7.82 10.34
N GLU A 10 0.06 8.03 10.95
CA GLU A 10 0.36 7.56 12.31
C GLU A 10 -0.63 8.12 13.32
N LYS A 11 -0.86 9.43 13.28
CA LYS A 11 -1.73 10.12 14.24
C LYS A 11 -3.18 9.65 14.14
N VAL A 12 -3.72 9.53 12.92
CA VAL A 12 -5.08 9.03 12.66
C VAL A 12 -5.24 7.61 13.21
N LEU A 13 -4.32 6.70 12.91
CA LEU A 13 -4.35 5.33 13.39
C LEU A 13 -4.23 5.25 14.93
N LYS A 14 -3.33 6.03 15.53
CA LYS A 14 -3.16 6.05 16.99
C LYS A 14 -4.32 6.72 17.74
N ALA A 15 -5.06 7.60 17.07
CA ALA A 15 -6.29 8.17 17.62
C ALA A 15 -7.45 7.16 17.62
N GLY A 16 -7.28 5.99 16.98
CA GLY A 16 -8.33 4.98 16.85
C GLY A 16 -9.31 5.23 15.71
N GLU A 17 -9.02 6.24 14.87
CA GLU A 17 -9.81 6.58 13.71
C GLU A 17 -9.57 5.58 12.56
N PHE A 18 -10.58 5.37 11.73
CA PHE A 18 -10.50 4.49 10.58
C PHE A 18 -9.74 5.17 9.44
N ALA A 19 -8.47 4.78 9.24
CA ALA A 19 -7.58 5.43 8.29
C ALA A 19 -7.93 5.10 6.82
N VAL A 20 -7.66 6.05 5.94
CA VAL A 20 -7.78 5.89 4.49
C VAL A 20 -6.46 6.22 3.84
N THR A 21 -5.93 5.29 3.05
CA THR A 21 -4.82 5.55 2.12
C THR A 21 -5.27 5.31 0.68
N VAL A 22 -4.77 6.10 -0.25
CA VAL A 22 -5.07 5.98 -1.68
C VAL A 22 -3.80 5.81 -2.50
N GLU A 23 -3.88 5.13 -3.66
CA GLU A 23 -2.72 4.93 -4.52
C GLU A 23 -2.57 6.07 -5.54
N VAL A 24 -1.34 6.56 -5.67
CA VAL A 24 -0.91 7.53 -6.70
C VAL A 24 0.22 6.90 -7.50
N GLY A 25 -0.11 6.39 -8.69
CA GLY A 25 0.88 5.82 -9.61
C GLY A 25 1.71 6.91 -10.30
N PRO A 26 3.06 6.89 -10.19
CA PRO A 26 3.92 7.82 -10.92
C PRO A 26 3.81 7.67 -12.44
N PRO A 27 4.02 8.74 -13.23
CA PRO A 27 3.98 8.68 -14.69
C PRO A 27 5.19 7.92 -15.26
N ARG A 28 5.08 7.48 -16.52
CA ARG A 28 6.18 6.84 -17.27
C ARG A 28 7.18 7.84 -17.87
N GLY A 29 7.09 9.09 -17.50
CA GLY A 29 7.95 10.16 -18.00
C GLY A 29 8.25 11.17 -16.89
N PRO A 30 9.01 12.22 -17.18
CA PRO A 30 9.47 13.20 -16.20
C PRO A 30 8.46 14.32 -15.92
N ASN A 31 7.18 14.16 -16.32
CA ASN A 31 6.16 15.18 -16.16
C ASN A 31 5.68 15.28 -14.71
N ALA A 32 6.18 16.24 -13.95
CA ALA A 32 5.75 16.53 -12.60
C ALA A 32 4.27 16.97 -12.54
N GLY A 33 3.74 17.64 -13.58
CA GLY A 33 2.34 18.05 -13.67
C GLY A 33 1.36 16.90 -13.51
N ALA A 34 1.71 15.71 -13.99
CA ALA A 34 0.87 14.52 -13.82
C ALA A 34 0.68 14.11 -12.35
N ILE A 35 1.65 14.36 -11.47
CA ILE A 35 1.52 14.15 -10.02
C ILE A 35 0.76 15.30 -9.38
N ILE A 36 1.03 16.53 -9.78
CA ILE A 36 0.36 17.73 -9.27
C ILE A 36 -1.15 17.69 -9.54
N ASP A 37 -1.55 17.28 -10.74
CA ASP A 37 -2.97 17.13 -11.10
C ASP A 37 -3.66 16.07 -10.22
N LYS A 38 -3.00 14.93 -9.96
CA LYS A 38 -3.51 13.93 -9.02
C LYS A 38 -3.56 14.44 -7.59
N ALA A 39 -2.56 15.21 -7.17
CA ALA A 39 -2.55 15.82 -5.84
C ALA A 39 -3.75 16.73 -5.63
N ARG A 40 -4.05 17.60 -6.61
CA ARG A 40 -5.20 18.50 -6.56
C ARG A 40 -6.53 17.75 -6.54
N LEU A 41 -6.65 16.72 -7.37
CA LEU A 41 -7.85 15.86 -7.43
C LEU A 41 -8.12 15.16 -6.09
N LEU A 42 -7.06 14.70 -5.42
CA LEU A 42 -7.15 13.86 -4.22
C LEU A 42 -6.91 14.62 -2.91
N SER A 43 -6.82 15.96 -2.97
CA SER A 43 -6.62 16.78 -1.77
C SER A 43 -7.73 16.57 -0.75
N GLY A 44 -7.37 16.31 0.51
CA GLY A 44 -8.34 16.09 1.61
C GLY A 44 -9.07 14.74 1.58
N VAL A 45 -8.77 13.86 0.62
CA VAL A 45 -9.48 12.58 0.40
C VAL A 45 -8.94 11.45 1.29
N ALA A 46 -7.67 11.51 1.67
CA ALA A 46 -7.00 10.44 2.40
C ALA A 46 -6.05 10.95 3.50
N ASP A 47 -5.60 10.04 4.34
CA ASP A 47 -4.63 10.30 5.41
C ASP A 47 -3.19 9.96 4.98
N GLY A 48 -3.03 9.29 3.84
CA GLY A 48 -1.75 8.99 3.22
C GLY A 48 -1.91 8.60 1.76
N TYR A 49 -0.93 8.98 0.94
CA TYR A 49 -0.95 8.82 -0.51
C TYR A 49 0.18 7.90 -0.95
N ASN A 50 -0.15 6.65 -1.28
CA ASN A 50 0.83 5.64 -1.66
C ASN A 50 1.43 5.94 -3.03
N VAL A 51 2.73 6.09 -3.07
CA VAL A 51 3.50 6.31 -4.31
C VAL A 51 4.21 5.03 -4.70
N THR A 52 3.76 4.41 -5.78
CA THR A 52 4.28 3.11 -6.23
C THR A 52 5.71 3.20 -6.76
N ASP A 53 6.51 2.14 -6.55
CA ASP A 53 7.90 2.05 -6.98
C ASP A 53 8.04 1.05 -8.14
N ASN A 54 8.08 1.55 -9.37
CA ASN A 54 8.20 0.75 -10.59
C ASN A 54 7.27 -0.48 -10.62
N GLN A 55 6.00 -0.28 -10.29
CA GLN A 55 5.02 -1.37 -10.21
C GLN A 55 5.02 -2.21 -11.49
N THR A 56 4.84 -3.51 -11.37
CA THR A 56 4.93 -4.50 -12.46
C THR A 56 6.25 -4.48 -13.22
N ALA A 57 7.33 -3.99 -12.58
CA ALA A 57 8.67 -3.85 -13.16
C ALA A 57 8.71 -2.96 -14.44
N VAL A 58 7.83 -2.00 -14.53
CA VAL A 58 7.81 -0.99 -15.61
C VAL A 58 8.40 0.30 -15.08
N VAL A 59 9.39 0.85 -15.78
CA VAL A 59 10.06 2.11 -15.40
C VAL A 59 9.07 3.26 -15.36
N ARG A 60 9.10 3.97 -14.23
CA ARG A 60 8.31 5.17 -13.95
C ARG A 60 9.17 6.21 -13.23
N MET A 61 8.64 7.41 -13.06
CA MET A 61 9.25 8.38 -12.14
C MET A 61 9.50 7.71 -10.79
N SER A 62 10.66 7.92 -10.17
CA SER A 62 10.99 7.28 -8.89
C SER A 62 9.98 7.63 -7.80
N SER A 63 9.72 6.69 -6.91
CA SER A 63 8.80 6.90 -5.78
C SER A 63 9.24 8.06 -4.89
N ILE A 64 10.54 8.28 -4.72
CA ILE A 64 11.10 9.40 -3.94
C ILE A 64 10.75 10.74 -4.60
N ALA A 65 11.02 10.89 -5.90
CA ALA A 65 10.76 12.14 -6.62
C ALA A 65 9.25 12.45 -6.63
N ALA A 66 8.40 11.46 -6.93
CA ALA A 66 6.96 11.64 -6.93
C ALA A 66 6.41 11.93 -5.51
N SER A 67 6.99 11.31 -4.46
CA SER A 67 6.63 11.61 -3.06
C SER A 67 7.01 13.04 -2.68
N LYS A 68 8.16 13.53 -3.12
CA LYS A 68 8.55 14.92 -2.88
C LYS A 68 7.59 15.91 -3.54
N ILE A 69 7.16 15.64 -4.77
CA ILE A 69 6.18 16.48 -5.46
C ILE A 69 4.84 16.50 -4.72
N LEU A 70 4.35 15.33 -4.24
CA LEU A 70 3.13 15.28 -3.42
C LEU A 70 3.27 16.08 -2.12
N LEU A 71 4.44 15.99 -1.48
CA LEU A 71 4.72 16.72 -0.24
C LEU A 71 4.69 18.24 -0.47
N ASP A 72 5.22 18.72 -1.60
CA ASP A 72 5.19 20.12 -1.99
C ASP A 72 3.78 20.64 -2.27
N GLU A 73 2.87 19.76 -2.71
CA GLU A 73 1.43 20.04 -2.87
C GLU A 73 0.64 19.86 -1.55
N GLY A 74 1.31 19.63 -0.41
CA GLY A 74 0.68 19.51 0.91
C GLY A 74 0.04 18.15 1.20
N LEU A 75 0.31 17.12 0.40
CA LEU A 75 -0.16 15.75 0.61
C LEU A 75 0.92 14.89 1.26
N GLU A 76 0.54 14.08 2.24
CA GLU A 76 1.50 13.21 2.93
C GLU A 76 1.71 11.88 2.20
N PRO A 77 2.89 11.65 1.58
CA PRO A 77 3.15 10.42 0.85
C PRO A 77 3.39 9.23 1.78
N VAL A 78 2.98 8.04 1.30
CA VAL A 78 3.49 6.75 1.72
C VAL A 78 4.39 6.25 0.59
N MET A 79 5.69 6.51 0.72
CA MET A 79 6.67 6.14 -0.29
C MET A 79 6.86 4.62 -0.32
N GLN A 80 6.64 4.00 -1.45
CA GLN A 80 6.95 2.58 -1.62
C GLN A 80 8.44 2.39 -1.98
N MET A 81 9.05 1.35 -1.43
CA MET A 81 10.40 0.93 -1.76
C MET A 81 10.44 -0.58 -2.01
N VAL A 82 10.93 -0.98 -3.18
CA VAL A 82 11.05 -2.40 -3.57
C VAL A 82 12.50 -2.88 -3.46
N CYS A 83 12.68 -4.11 -2.96
CA CYS A 83 14.00 -4.78 -2.90
C CYS A 83 14.51 -5.21 -4.28
N ARG A 84 13.62 -5.30 -5.29
CA ARG A 84 13.95 -5.80 -6.64
C ARG A 84 15.02 -4.98 -7.34
N ASP A 85 14.98 -3.65 -7.22
CA ASP A 85 15.73 -2.74 -8.09
C ASP A 85 17.02 -2.21 -7.46
N ARG A 86 17.22 -2.38 -6.14
CA ARG A 86 18.31 -1.75 -5.36
C ARG A 86 18.97 -2.75 -4.42
N ASN A 87 20.28 -2.60 -4.21
CA ASN A 87 20.97 -3.27 -3.10
C ASN A 87 20.78 -2.45 -1.80
N ARG A 88 21.23 -3.02 -0.67
CA ARG A 88 21.05 -2.39 0.65
C ARG A 88 21.79 -1.05 0.81
N ILE A 89 22.88 -0.81 0.06
CA ILE A 89 23.56 0.49 0.09
C ILE A 89 22.67 1.56 -0.54
N ALA A 90 22.14 1.29 -1.75
CA ALA A 90 21.26 2.20 -2.45
C ALA A 90 19.95 2.44 -1.69
N MET A 91 19.36 1.38 -1.09
CA MET A 91 18.14 1.53 -0.30
C MET A 91 18.34 2.44 0.91
N GLN A 92 19.42 2.28 1.66
CA GLN A 92 19.72 3.13 2.83
C GLN A 92 20.00 4.58 2.41
N SER A 93 20.77 4.79 1.34
CA SER A 93 21.01 6.13 0.79
C SER A 93 19.72 6.81 0.38
N ASP A 94 18.85 6.10 -0.33
CA ASP A 94 17.53 6.60 -0.75
C ASP A 94 16.63 6.92 0.46
N LEU A 95 16.66 6.11 1.53
CA LEU A 95 15.92 6.35 2.76
C LEU A 95 16.43 7.60 3.50
N LEU A 96 17.74 7.81 3.58
CA LEU A 96 18.30 9.04 4.14
C LEU A 96 17.84 10.26 3.34
N GLY A 97 17.87 10.20 2.00
CA GLY A 97 17.40 11.26 1.14
C GLY A 97 15.89 11.52 1.31
N ALA A 98 15.08 10.46 1.38
CA ALA A 98 13.65 10.56 1.62
C ALA A 98 13.33 11.22 2.99
N SER A 99 14.05 10.82 4.04
CA SER A 99 13.94 11.43 5.37
C SER A 99 14.30 12.91 5.35
N ALA A 100 15.38 13.29 4.66
CA ALA A 100 15.82 14.68 4.50
C ALA A 100 14.78 15.54 3.75
N PHE A 101 14.05 14.97 2.80
CA PHE A 101 12.92 15.64 2.14
C PHE A 101 11.68 15.79 3.03
N GLY A 102 11.65 15.19 4.20
CA GLY A 102 10.48 15.22 5.10
C GLY A 102 9.45 14.11 4.85
N ILE A 103 9.76 13.11 4.03
CA ILE A 103 8.90 11.92 3.85
C ILE A 103 8.90 11.14 5.16
N ARG A 104 7.70 10.84 5.68
CA ARG A 104 7.51 10.23 7.01
C ARG A 104 6.95 8.80 6.96
N ASN A 105 6.37 8.37 5.87
CA ASN A 105 5.84 7.00 5.75
C ASN A 105 6.56 6.26 4.62
N VAL A 106 6.93 5.01 4.89
CA VAL A 106 7.55 4.11 3.90
C VAL A 106 6.84 2.77 3.90
N LEU A 107 6.50 2.25 2.72
CA LEU A 107 5.97 0.90 2.55
C LEU A 107 7.04 -0.01 1.97
N CYS A 108 7.48 -0.99 2.75
CA CYS A 108 8.55 -1.93 2.42
C CYS A 108 8.01 -3.13 1.63
N LEU A 109 8.50 -3.32 0.40
CA LEU A 109 8.03 -4.33 -0.54
C LEU A 109 9.19 -5.16 -1.09
N SER A 110 8.94 -6.44 -1.41
CA SER A 110 9.90 -7.21 -2.20
C SER A 110 9.92 -6.75 -3.66
N GLY A 111 8.77 -6.40 -4.22
CA GLY A 111 8.57 -6.09 -5.62
C GLY A 111 8.34 -7.34 -6.48
N ASP A 112 7.62 -7.16 -7.60
CA ASP A 112 7.37 -8.22 -8.57
C ASP A 112 8.64 -8.54 -9.36
N HIS A 113 8.77 -9.79 -9.82
CA HIS A 113 9.88 -10.18 -10.68
C HIS A 113 9.89 -9.35 -11.98
N GLN A 114 11.06 -9.00 -12.54
CA GLN A 114 11.17 -8.15 -13.73
C GLN A 114 10.45 -8.69 -14.98
N LYS A 115 10.13 -9.98 -15.00
CA LYS A 115 9.34 -10.64 -16.07
C LYS A 115 7.88 -10.83 -15.71
N ALA A 116 7.41 -10.30 -14.58
CA ALA A 116 6.11 -10.64 -13.99
C ALA A 116 4.90 -10.08 -14.72
N SER A 117 5.07 -9.33 -15.81
CA SER A 117 3.92 -8.85 -16.57
C SER A 117 3.29 -9.97 -17.40
N ALA A 118 2.27 -10.62 -16.85
CA ALA A 118 1.52 -11.68 -17.53
C ALA A 118 0.58 -11.18 -18.63
N SER A 119 0.31 -9.87 -18.72
CA SER A 119 -0.75 -9.32 -19.60
C SER A 119 -0.37 -9.21 -21.08
N GLY A 120 0.85 -9.56 -21.47
CA GLY A 120 1.32 -9.41 -22.86
C GLY A 120 1.50 -7.97 -23.37
N LYS A 121 0.83 -7.00 -22.74
CA LYS A 121 0.91 -5.56 -23.11
C LYS A 121 2.01 -4.82 -22.34
N LEU A 122 2.27 -5.22 -21.10
CA LEU A 122 3.34 -4.68 -20.26
C LEU A 122 4.29 -5.82 -19.91
N LYS A 123 5.42 -5.90 -20.60
CA LYS A 123 6.37 -7.01 -20.44
C LYS A 123 7.34 -6.82 -19.26
N GLY A 124 7.07 -5.92 -18.34
CA GLY A 124 8.03 -5.54 -17.31
C GLY A 124 9.30 -4.97 -17.93
N HIS A 125 10.45 -5.35 -17.38
CA HIS A 125 11.76 -5.02 -17.93
C HIS A 125 12.63 -6.28 -18.07
N PRO A 126 12.43 -7.11 -19.12
CA PRO A 126 13.07 -8.44 -19.23
C PRO A 126 14.60 -8.41 -19.28
N GLY A 127 15.19 -7.29 -19.70
CA GLY A 127 16.64 -7.09 -19.75
C GLY A 127 17.27 -6.68 -18.41
N ALA A 128 16.47 -6.28 -17.43
CA ALA A 128 16.97 -5.94 -16.11
C ALA A 128 17.33 -7.21 -15.32
N LYS A 129 18.30 -7.10 -14.41
CA LYS A 129 18.60 -8.12 -13.42
C LYS A 129 17.94 -7.74 -12.09
N ASN A 130 17.21 -8.66 -11.48
CA ASN A 130 16.74 -8.47 -10.13
C ASN A 130 17.92 -8.42 -9.18
N VAL A 131 17.88 -7.53 -8.22
CA VAL A 131 18.89 -7.43 -7.16
C VAL A 131 18.52 -8.35 -6.01
N TYR A 132 17.36 -8.09 -5.35
CA TYR A 132 16.91 -8.85 -4.19
C TYR A 132 18.03 -9.19 -3.19
N ASP A 133 18.87 -8.20 -2.90
CA ASP A 133 19.94 -8.31 -1.91
C ASP A 133 19.36 -8.63 -0.51
N ILE A 134 18.18 -8.09 -0.25
CA ILE A 134 17.35 -8.38 0.93
C ILE A 134 15.89 -8.60 0.52
N ASP A 135 15.11 -9.25 1.39
CA ASP A 135 13.66 -9.36 1.24
C ASP A 135 12.91 -8.24 2.00
N SER A 136 11.59 -8.19 1.84
CA SER A 136 10.79 -7.13 2.49
C SER A 136 10.79 -7.19 4.02
N ILE A 137 11.04 -8.34 4.65
CA ILE A 137 11.14 -8.45 6.11
C ILE A 137 12.47 -7.85 6.57
N GLN A 138 13.55 -8.15 5.86
CA GLN A 138 14.86 -7.56 6.12
C GLN A 138 14.85 -6.06 5.85
N LEU A 139 14.15 -5.59 4.80
CA LEU A 139 13.98 -4.16 4.54
C LEU A 139 13.25 -3.46 5.70
N VAL A 140 12.16 -4.04 6.23
CA VAL A 140 11.48 -3.52 7.42
C VAL A 140 12.45 -3.43 8.61
N SER A 141 13.23 -4.49 8.86
CA SER A 141 14.23 -4.51 9.96
C SER A 141 15.31 -3.44 9.79
N MET A 142 15.79 -3.24 8.56
CA MET A 142 16.79 -2.22 8.23
C MET A 142 16.25 -0.81 8.50
N VAL A 143 15.03 -0.50 8.03
CA VAL A 143 14.40 0.81 8.28
C VAL A 143 14.14 1.01 9.77
N ALA A 144 13.70 -0.04 10.49
CA ALA A 144 13.52 0.02 11.95
C ALA A 144 14.86 0.26 12.67
N GLY A 145 15.95 -0.34 12.20
CA GLY A 145 17.30 -0.08 12.73
C GLY A 145 17.72 1.38 12.55
N MET A 146 17.50 1.94 11.37
CA MET A 146 17.79 3.35 11.07
C MET A 146 16.92 4.31 11.92
N ARG A 147 15.67 3.94 12.20
CA ARG A 147 14.76 4.73 13.02
C ARG A 147 15.04 4.62 14.52
N ASP A 148 15.11 3.39 15.04
CA ASP A 148 15.06 3.14 16.49
C ASP A 148 16.43 3.16 17.16
N ARG A 149 17.50 2.89 16.39
CA ARG A 149 18.88 2.80 16.87
C ARG A 149 19.84 3.79 16.22
N ALA A 150 19.40 4.52 15.20
CA ALA A 150 20.23 5.38 14.36
C ALA A 150 21.49 4.65 13.83
N VAL A 151 21.31 3.43 13.29
CA VAL A 151 22.39 2.57 12.80
C VAL A 151 22.04 2.07 11.42
N GLN A 152 22.98 2.13 10.48
CA GLN A 152 22.86 1.51 9.18
C GLN A 152 23.08 -0.02 9.25
N GLU A 153 22.69 -0.74 8.19
CA GLU A 153 22.80 -2.21 8.17
C GLU A 153 24.25 -2.72 8.30
N GLY A 154 25.23 -1.92 7.88
CA GLY A 154 26.66 -2.22 8.06
C GLY A 154 27.16 -2.08 9.50
N GLY A 155 26.37 -1.54 10.42
CA GLY A 155 26.72 -1.35 11.81
C GLY A 155 27.24 0.06 12.16
N ASP A 156 27.54 0.89 11.16
CA ASP A 156 28.00 2.27 11.41
C ASP A 156 26.84 3.15 11.92
N PRO A 157 27.08 4.05 12.87
CA PRO A 157 26.06 4.95 13.38
C PRO A 157 25.64 5.98 12.33
N LEU A 158 24.37 6.35 12.35
CA LEU A 158 23.85 7.54 11.67
C LEU A 158 24.02 8.75 12.59
N THR A 159 24.15 9.93 12.00
CA THR A 159 24.23 11.19 12.76
C THR A 159 22.93 11.51 13.49
N GLU A 160 21.79 11.04 12.93
CA GLU A 160 20.47 11.17 13.51
C GLU A 160 19.54 10.06 13.01
N PRO A 161 18.48 9.70 13.75
CA PRO A 161 17.53 8.68 13.34
C PRO A 161 16.64 9.16 12.17
N THR A 162 16.16 8.21 11.37
CA THR A 162 15.18 8.47 10.29
C THR A 162 13.76 8.26 10.82
N PRO A 163 12.94 9.29 11.00
CA PRO A 163 11.62 9.17 11.63
C PRO A 163 10.57 8.64 10.63
N PHE A 164 10.61 7.34 10.34
CA PHE A 164 9.66 6.68 9.47
C PHE A 164 8.55 5.95 10.24
N TRP A 165 7.31 6.09 9.77
CA TRP A 165 6.20 5.19 10.03
C TRP A 165 6.26 4.05 9.00
N ILE A 166 6.55 2.84 9.47
CA ILE A 166 6.98 1.74 8.61
C ILE A 166 5.80 0.85 8.27
N GLY A 167 5.49 0.75 6.98
CA GLY A 167 4.49 -0.14 6.41
C GLY A 167 5.08 -1.38 5.78
N ALA A 168 4.27 -2.44 5.70
CA ALA A 168 4.57 -3.63 4.92
C ALA A 168 3.31 -4.18 4.26
N ALA A 169 3.47 -4.94 3.17
CA ALA A 169 2.34 -5.59 2.51
C ALA A 169 2.03 -6.96 3.11
N TRP A 170 0.75 -7.34 3.07
CA TRP A 170 0.27 -8.68 3.41
C TRP A 170 -0.65 -9.22 2.32
N THR A 171 -0.43 -10.47 1.91
CA THR A 171 -1.26 -11.20 0.95
C THR A 171 -1.96 -12.35 1.68
N PRO A 172 -3.05 -12.07 2.43
CA PRO A 172 -3.67 -13.04 3.34
C PRO A 172 -4.20 -14.29 2.64
N LEU A 173 -4.69 -14.13 1.41
CA LEU A 173 -5.38 -15.20 0.68
C LEU A 173 -4.49 -15.96 -0.31
N ALA A 174 -3.19 -15.66 -0.36
CA ALA A 174 -2.26 -16.40 -1.20
C ALA A 174 -1.95 -17.79 -0.62
N PRO A 175 -1.93 -18.86 -1.43
CA PRO A 175 -1.55 -20.17 -0.94
C PRO A 175 -0.04 -20.22 -0.56
N PRO A 176 0.33 -21.05 0.42
CA PRO A 176 -0.53 -21.70 1.39
C PRO A 176 -1.07 -20.70 2.43
N THR A 177 -2.39 -20.62 2.57
CA THR A 177 -3.07 -19.61 3.39
C THR A 177 -2.70 -19.65 4.86
N ASP A 178 -2.57 -20.87 5.43
CA ASP A 178 -2.28 -21.07 6.85
C ASP A 178 -0.93 -20.51 7.30
N PHE A 179 0.00 -20.30 6.36
CA PHE A 179 1.31 -19.71 6.66
C PHE A 179 1.35 -18.19 6.51
N ARG A 180 0.30 -17.55 5.98
CA ARG A 180 0.32 -16.11 5.71
C ARG A 180 0.33 -15.26 6.97
N VAL A 181 -0.34 -15.72 8.02
CA VAL A 181 -0.35 -15.05 9.31
C VAL A 181 1.03 -15.07 9.98
N PHE A 182 1.81 -16.14 9.82
CA PHE A 182 3.18 -16.21 10.36
C PHE A 182 4.15 -15.27 9.63
N ARG A 183 3.97 -15.09 8.31
CA ARG A 183 4.74 -14.07 7.58
C ARG A 183 4.36 -12.66 7.99
N LEU A 184 3.08 -12.41 8.30
CA LEU A 184 2.63 -11.15 8.89
C LEU A 184 3.31 -10.92 10.23
N ALA A 185 3.29 -11.92 11.14
CA ALA A 185 3.94 -11.85 12.44
C ALA A 185 5.43 -11.49 12.33
N LYS A 186 6.16 -12.09 11.39
CA LYS A 186 7.58 -11.76 11.13
C LYS A 186 7.79 -10.31 10.70
N LYS A 187 6.90 -9.74 9.88
CA LYS A 187 6.98 -8.33 9.47
C LYS A 187 6.75 -7.40 10.64
N VAL A 188 5.77 -7.72 11.48
CA VAL A 188 5.49 -6.94 12.70
C VAL A 188 6.64 -7.03 13.69
N GLN A 189 7.21 -8.22 13.88
CA GLN A 189 8.39 -8.42 14.73
C GLN A 189 9.62 -7.66 14.20
N ALA A 190 9.75 -7.53 12.88
CA ALA A 190 10.82 -6.76 12.24
C ALA A 190 10.66 -5.25 12.42
N GLY A 191 9.48 -4.75 12.83
CA GLY A 191 9.25 -3.34 13.13
C GLY A 191 8.19 -2.64 12.27
N ALA A 192 7.34 -3.40 11.53
CA ALA A 192 6.24 -2.82 10.77
C ALA A 192 5.18 -2.24 11.71
N ASP A 193 4.86 -0.96 11.54
CA ASP A 193 3.88 -0.23 12.31
C ASP A 193 2.46 -0.36 11.72
N PHE A 194 2.37 -0.46 10.40
CA PHE A 194 1.11 -0.70 9.71
C PHE A 194 1.27 -1.70 8.56
N ILE A 195 0.18 -2.30 8.18
CA ILE A 195 0.11 -3.32 7.13
C ILE A 195 -0.96 -2.89 6.11
N GLN A 196 -0.62 -2.96 4.82
CA GLN A 196 -1.59 -2.86 3.75
C GLN A 196 -1.77 -4.23 3.11
N THR A 197 -3.03 -4.69 2.98
CA THR A 197 -3.27 -5.98 2.35
C THR A 197 -3.33 -5.85 0.83
N GLN A 198 -3.13 -6.98 0.14
CA GLN A 198 -3.54 -7.11 -1.26
C GLN A 198 -5.05 -6.88 -1.37
N ALA A 199 -5.55 -6.57 -2.60
CA ALA A 199 -6.97 -6.33 -2.83
C ALA A 199 -7.84 -7.50 -2.36
N ILE A 200 -8.86 -7.20 -1.56
CA ILE A 200 -9.78 -8.15 -0.96
C ILE A 200 -11.13 -8.08 -1.69
N PHE A 201 -11.57 -9.18 -2.28
CA PHE A 201 -12.91 -9.37 -2.85
C PHE A 201 -13.68 -10.46 -2.10
N ASP A 202 -12.99 -11.39 -1.44
CA ASP A 202 -13.60 -12.40 -0.58
C ASP A 202 -13.50 -11.98 0.88
N LEU A 203 -14.53 -11.30 1.36
CA LEU A 203 -14.63 -10.83 2.74
C LEU A 203 -14.67 -11.96 3.76
N ARG A 204 -15.27 -13.11 3.41
CA ARG A 204 -15.37 -14.26 4.31
C ARG A 204 -14.00 -14.90 4.54
N ALA A 205 -13.27 -15.15 3.46
CA ALA A 205 -11.91 -15.69 3.55
C ALA A 205 -10.97 -14.71 4.27
N PHE A 206 -11.13 -13.41 4.02
CA PHE A 206 -10.34 -12.39 4.71
C PHE A 206 -10.68 -12.29 6.20
N ALA A 207 -11.94 -12.36 6.58
CA ALA A 207 -12.35 -12.37 8.00
C ALA A 207 -11.71 -13.55 8.76
N HIS A 208 -11.62 -14.74 8.12
CA HIS A 208 -10.92 -15.88 8.71
C HIS A 208 -9.42 -15.60 8.91
N ALA A 209 -8.75 -15.03 7.92
CA ALA A 209 -7.33 -14.65 8.05
C ALA A 209 -7.12 -13.57 9.13
N MET A 210 -8.04 -12.60 9.24
CA MET A 210 -8.01 -11.58 10.29
C MET A 210 -8.22 -12.19 11.69
N GLN A 211 -9.10 -13.18 11.82
CA GLN A 211 -9.29 -13.89 13.10
C GLN A 211 -7.98 -14.55 13.55
N GLN A 212 -7.24 -15.20 12.66
CA GLN A 212 -5.92 -15.75 12.99
C GLN A 212 -4.94 -14.66 13.46
N ALA A 213 -4.98 -13.47 12.85
CA ALA A 213 -4.13 -12.36 13.26
C ALA A 213 -4.52 -11.80 14.65
N VAL A 214 -5.82 -11.77 14.96
CA VAL A 214 -6.34 -11.40 16.29
C VAL A 214 -5.92 -12.44 17.34
N ASP A 215 -6.14 -13.73 17.07
CA ASP A 215 -5.82 -14.82 17.99
C ASP A 215 -4.33 -14.88 18.35
N LEU A 216 -3.46 -14.45 17.43
CA LEU A 216 -2.02 -14.34 17.67
C LEU A 216 -1.58 -12.99 18.26
N GLY A 217 -2.50 -12.10 18.62
CA GLY A 217 -2.21 -10.78 19.19
C GLY A 217 -1.46 -9.85 18.26
N ILE A 218 -1.51 -10.10 16.95
CA ILE A 218 -0.79 -9.27 15.95
C ILE A 218 -1.45 -7.91 15.81
N THR A 219 -2.78 -7.86 15.86
CA THR A 219 -3.57 -6.62 15.72
C THR A 219 -3.41 -5.65 16.88
N GLU A 220 -2.82 -6.08 17.98
CA GLU A 220 -2.44 -5.23 19.12
C GLU A 220 -1.11 -4.49 18.89
N LYS A 221 -0.31 -4.97 17.94
CA LYS A 221 1.06 -4.50 17.68
C LYS A 221 1.20 -3.70 16.41
N THR A 222 0.23 -3.79 15.51
CA THR A 222 0.25 -3.15 14.19
C THR A 222 -1.16 -2.81 13.73
N PHE A 223 -1.28 -1.85 12.83
CA PHE A 223 -2.56 -1.44 12.25
C PHE A 223 -2.72 -2.10 10.88
N ILE A 224 -3.83 -2.80 10.64
CA ILE A 224 -4.10 -3.48 9.37
C ILE A 224 -5.12 -2.68 8.56
N LEU A 225 -4.72 -2.30 7.33
CA LEU A 225 -5.53 -1.61 6.35
C LEU A 225 -5.91 -2.59 5.25
N GLY A 226 -7.21 -2.79 5.04
CA GLY A 226 -7.75 -3.68 4.00
C GLY A 226 -7.58 -3.06 2.62
N GLY A 227 -6.99 -3.81 1.69
CA GLY A 227 -6.85 -3.38 0.30
C GLY A 227 -8.16 -3.48 -0.46
N VAL A 228 -8.55 -2.42 -1.14
CA VAL A 228 -9.72 -2.37 -2.03
C VAL A 228 -9.28 -1.82 -3.38
N ILE A 229 -9.71 -2.47 -4.45
CA ILE A 229 -9.53 -1.97 -5.81
C ILE A 229 -10.89 -1.76 -6.46
N VAL A 230 -11.08 -0.61 -7.10
CA VAL A 230 -12.32 -0.31 -7.83
C VAL A 230 -12.37 -1.15 -9.12
N PRO A 231 -13.27 -2.14 -9.25
CA PRO A 231 -13.34 -2.94 -10.45
C PRO A 231 -14.05 -2.14 -11.55
N LYS A 232 -13.46 -2.10 -12.75
CA LYS A 232 -14.00 -1.36 -13.91
C LYS A 232 -14.71 -2.28 -14.91
N SER A 233 -14.49 -3.58 -14.82
CA SER A 233 -15.09 -4.56 -15.75
C SER A 233 -14.90 -6.00 -15.24
N ALA A 234 -15.76 -6.91 -15.73
CA ALA A 234 -15.59 -8.35 -15.50
C ALA A 234 -14.26 -8.89 -16.05
N ALA A 235 -13.75 -8.31 -17.14
CA ALA A 235 -12.44 -8.69 -17.70
C ALA A 235 -11.28 -8.36 -16.72
N MET A 236 -11.36 -7.22 -16.04
CA MET A 236 -10.40 -6.84 -15.00
C MET A 236 -10.44 -7.83 -13.83
N LEU A 237 -11.62 -8.19 -13.33
CA LEU A 237 -11.77 -9.16 -12.24
C LEU A 237 -11.23 -10.54 -12.62
N ARG A 238 -11.56 -11.04 -13.83
CA ARG A 238 -10.99 -12.32 -14.35
C ARG A 238 -9.47 -12.26 -14.48
N TYR A 239 -8.94 -11.12 -14.93
CA TYR A 239 -7.49 -10.93 -15.01
C TYR A 239 -6.85 -10.99 -13.63
N MET A 240 -7.42 -10.30 -12.64
CA MET A 240 -6.91 -10.29 -11.27
C MET A 240 -6.94 -11.70 -10.65
N GLN A 241 -8.04 -12.40 -10.79
CA GLN A 241 -8.22 -13.78 -10.30
C GLN A 241 -7.13 -14.73 -10.84
N ARG A 242 -6.77 -14.58 -12.13
CA ARG A 242 -5.86 -15.50 -12.82
C ARG A 242 -4.40 -15.13 -12.69
N ASN A 243 -4.08 -13.83 -12.58
CA ASN A 243 -2.73 -13.33 -12.81
C ASN A 243 -2.14 -12.56 -11.63
N VAL A 244 -2.94 -12.19 -10.61
CA VAL A 244 -2.43 -11.45 -9.46
C VAL A 244 -2.35 -12.40 -8.25
N PRO A 245 -1.15 -12.78 -7.82
CA PRO A 245 -0.99 -13.71 -6.71
C PRO A 245 -1.66 -13.21 -5.43
N GLY A 246 -2.49 -14.07 -4.83
CA GLY A 246 -3.17 -13.76 -3.57
C GLY A 246 -4.44 -12.94 -3.69
N VAL A 247 -4.86 -12.60 -4.91
CA VAL A 247 -6.19 -12.02 -5.16
C VAL A 247 -7.16 -13.16 -5.45
N VAL A 248 -8.16 -13.30 -4.60
CA VAL A 248 -9.27 -14.25 -4.75
C VAL A 248 -10.51 -13.45 -5.07
N VAL A 249 -11.06 -13.65 -6.28
CA VAL A 249 -12.31 -13.00 -6.73
C VAL A 249 -13.40 -14.05 -6.80
N PRO A 250 -14.47 -13.95 -5.99
CA PRO A 250 -15.62 -14.84 -6.11
C PRO A 250 -16.27 -14.76 -7.50
N ASP A 251 -16.61 -15.90 -8.11
CA ASP A 251 -17.21 -15.94 -9.44
C ASP A 251 -18.52 -15.14 -9.52
N ALA A 252 -19.29 -15.12 -8.42
CA ALA A 252 -20.50 -14.30 -8.33
C ALA A 252 -20.25 -12.79 -8.57
N LEU A 253 -19.10 -12.24 -8.17
CA LEU A 253 -18.76 -10.85 -8.48
C LEU A 253 -18.43 -10.67 -9.97
N ILE A 254 -17.77 -11.65 -10.58
CA ILE A 254 -17.47 -11.64 -12.01
C ILE A 254 -18.75 -11.71 -12.83
N ASP A 255 -19.69 -12.57 -12.44
CA ASP A 255 -20.99 -12.72 -13.12
C ASP A 255 -21.83 -11.45 -12.97
N ARG A 256 -21.87 -10.87 -11.77
CA ARG A 256 -22.55 -9.61 -11.48
C ARG A 256 -22.02 -8.49 -12.38
N MET A 257 -20.69 -8.32 -12.45
CA MET A 257 -20.04 -7.35 -13.35
C MET A 257 -20.29 -7.64 -14.84
N SER A 258 -20.43 -8.91 -15.23
CA SER A 258 -20.69 -9.29 -16.62
C SER A 258 -22.09 -8.93 -17.07
N GLN A 259 -23.05 -8.92 -16.15
CA GLN A 259 -24.47 -8.63 -16.40
C GLN A 259 -24.81 -7.15 -16.21
N ALA A 260 -23.88 -6.34 -15.70
CA ALA A 260 -24.09 -4.94 -15.41
C ALA A 260 -24.32 -4.14 -16.70
N LYS A 261 -25.37 -3.31 -16.72
CA LYS A 261 -25.63 -2.36 -17.81
C LYS A 261 -24.60 -1.24 -17.85
N ASP A 262 -24.17 -0.81 -16.66
CA ASP A 262 -23.08 0.15 -16.46
C ASP A 262 -22.01 -0.49 -15.55
N PRO A 263 -20.93 -1.05 -16.12
CA PRO A 263 -19.89 -1.70 -15.34
C PRO A 263 -19.15 -0.78 -14.37
N LEU A 264 -19.09 0.53 -14.66
CA LEU A 264 -18.39 1.47 -13.78
C LEU A 264 -19.22 1.75 -12.52
N GLN A 265 -20.51 1.99 -12.67
CA GLN A 265 -21.45 2.17 -11.57
C GLN A 265 -21.53 0.89 -10.70
N GLU A 266 -21.56 -0.26 -11.34
CA GLU A 266 -21.54 -1.55 -10.63
C GLU A 266 -20.24 -1.75 -9.86
N GLY A 267 -19.10 -1.33 -10.43
CA GLY A 267 -17.81 -1.34 -9.75
C GLY A 267 -17.78 -0.44 -8.52
N VAL A 268 -18.39 0.73 -8.59
CA VAL A 268 -18.56 1.62 -7.43
C VAL A 268 -19.44 0.94 -6.36
N ALA A 269 -20.55 0.32 -6.74
CA ALA A 269 -21.44 -0.39 -5.81
C ALA A 269 -20.70 -1.54 -5.09
N ILE A 270 -19.99 -2.38 -5.84
CA ILE A 270 -19.14 -3.45 -5.28
C ILE A 270 -18.09 -2.86 -4.33
N THR A 271 -17.46 -1.75 -4.70
CA THR A 271 -16.45 -1.08 -3.85
C THR A 271 -17.05 -0.62 -2.52
N LEU A 272 -18.23 -0.03 -2.53
CA LEU A 272 -18.93 0.40 -1.31
C LEU A 272 -19.29 -0.78 -0.41
N GLU A 273 -19.75 -1.89 -0.96
CA GLU A 273 -20.04 -3.12 -0.23
C GLU A 273 -18.77 -3.70 0.42
N LEU A 274 -17.65 -3.71 -0.32
CA LEU A 274 -16.35 -4.17 0.20
C LEU A 274 -15.86 -3.26 1.34
N ILE A 275 -15.98 -1.94 1.21
CA ILE A 275 -15.64 -0.99 2.26
C ILE A 275 -16.47 -1.24 3.52
N ALA A 276 -17.79 -1.38 3.38
CA ALA A 276 -18.68 -1.66 4.49
C ALA A 276 -18.32 -2.99 5.19
N GLY A 277 -18.06 -4.04 4.41
CA GLY A 277 -17.66 -5.34 4.93
C GLY A 277 -16.31 -5.30 5.66
N LEU A 278 -15.31 -4.62 5.11
CA LEU A 278 -13.99 -4.47 5.74
C LEU A 278 -14.08 -3.72 7.08
N ARG A 279 -14.91 -2.68 7.17
CA ARG A 279 -15.13 -1.93 8.42
C ARG A 279 -15.75 -2.79 9.51
N ALA A 280 -16.50 -3.82 9.16
CA ALA A 280 -17.14 -4.73 10.11
C ALA A 280 -16.19 -5.84 10.60
N ILE A 281 -15.06 -6.07 9.95
CA ILE A 281 -14.11 -7.14 10.34
C ILE A 281 -13.24 -6.68 11.51
N PRO A 282 -13.25 -7.41 12.66
CA PRO A 282 -12.40 -7.10 13.80
C PRO A 282 -10.92 -7.02 13.43
N GLY A 283 -10.21 -6.00 13.97
CA GLY A 283 -8.79 -5.81 13.74
C GLY A 283 -8.45 -5.00 12.49
N VAL A 284 -9.39 -4.76 11.57
CA VAL A 284 -9.20 -3.84 10.44
C VAL A 284 -9.30 -2.40 10.96
N LYS A 285 -8.27 -1.59 10.68
CA LYS A 285 -8.15 -0.21 11.19
C LYS A 285 -8.17 0.86 10.08
N GLY A 286 -8.37 0.45 8.84
CA GLY A 286 -8.44 1.36 7.70
C GLY A 286 -8.53 0.64 6.38
N LEU A 287 -8.50 1.42 5.31
CA LEU A 287 -8.41 0.91 3.94
C LEU A 287 -7.21 1.47 3.18
N HIS A 288 -6.79 0.66 2.20
CA HIS A 288 -5.93 1.09 1.11
C HIS A 288 -6.71 0.99 -0.20
N LEU A 289 -7.12 2.13 -0.76
CA LEU A 289 -8.02 2.20 -1.91
C LEU A 289 -7.24 2.49 -3.19
N GLN A 290 -7.41 1.63 -4.18
CA GLN A 290 -6.77 1.70 -5.50
C GLN A 290 -7.82 1.92 -6.58
N ALA A 291 -7.64 2.95 -7.41
CA ALA A 291 -8.51 3.25 -8.54
C ALA A 291 -7.67 3.49 -9.78
N ILE A 292 -7.11 2.41 -10.33
CA ILE A 292 -6.18 2.47 -11.47
C ILE A 292 -6.85 3.17 -12.66
N GLU A 293 -6.33 4.36 -13.05
CA GLU A 293 -6.89 5.22 -14.12
C GLU A 293 -8.38 5.59 -13.91
N ALA A 294 -8.82 5.63 -12.64
CA ALA A 294 -10.17 6.03 -12.25
C ALA A 294 -10.15 6.80 -10.91
N GLU A 295 -9.03 7.47 -10.62
CA GLU A 295 -8.81 8.18 -9.36
C GLU A 295 -9.86 9.27 -9.10
N HIS A 296 -10.50 9.77 -10.15
CA HIS A 296 -11.59 10.75 -10.06
C HIS A 296 -12.85 10.24 -9.34
N LEU A 297 -13.01 8.90 -9.23
CA LEU A 297 -14.13 8.29 -8.49
C LEU A 297 -13.90 8.26 -6.97
N LEU A 298 -12.66 8.42 -6.51
CA LEU A 298 -12.32 8.24 -5.10
C LEU A 298 -13.04 9.22 -4.15
N PRO A 299 -13.16 10.51 -4.46
CA PRO A 299 -13.90 11.44 -3.60
C PRO A 299 -15.36 11.03 -3.42
N GLU A 300 -16.05 10.66 -4.48
CA GLU A 300 -17.45 10.24 -4.46
C GLU A 300 -17.62 8.93 -3.67
N ILE A 301 -16.77 7.94 -3.92
CA ILE A 301 -16.79 6.65 -3.21
C ILE A 301 -16.60 6.86 -1.70
N LEU A 302 -15.62 7.67 -1.31
CA LEU A 302 -15.32 7.91 0.10
C LEU A 302 -16.41 8.74 0.79
N GLN A 303 -17.02 9.68 0.08
CA GLN A 303 -18.18 10.42 0.57
C GLN A 303 -19.38 9.49 0.80
N ALA A 304 -19.70 8.64 -0.18
CA ALA A 304 -20.78 7.66 -0.09
C ALA A 304 -20.55 6.61 1.02
N ALA A 305 -19.29 6.24 1.25
CA ALA A 305 -18.89 5.33 2.33
C ALA A 305 -18.92 5.99 3.73
N GLY A 306 -19.23 7.30 3.85
CA GLY A 306 -19.19 8.04 5.10
C GLY A 306 -17.79 8.18 5.68
N LEU A 307 -16.76 8.29 4.81
CA LEU A 307 -15.35 8.43 5.17
C LEU A 307 -14.81 9.84 4.91
N LEU A 308 -15.64 10.76 4.40
CA LEU A 308 -15.33 12.17 4.28
C LEU A 308 -16.29 12.99 5.17
N PRO A 309 -15.84 14.16 5.72
CA PRO A 309 -14.45 14.65 5.67
C PRO A 309 -13.50 13.79 6.48
N ARG A 310 -12.22 13.80 6.12
CA ARG A 310 -11.19 13.11 6.91
C ARG A 310 -11.01 13.81 8.26
N PRO A 311 -10.63 13.04 9.34
CA PRO A 311 -10.43 13.60 10.68
C PRO A 311 -9.51 14.81 10.64
N MET A 312 -9.90 15.90 11.30
CA MET A 312 -9.12 17.15 11.38
C MET A 312 -8.64 17.38 12.81
N GLY A 313 -7.49 18.07 12.96
CA GLY A 313 -6.97 18.43 14.27
C GLY A 313 -6.24 17.30 15.03
N ILE A 314 -5.88 16.24 14.32
CA ILE A 314 -5.12 15.10 14.87
C ILE A 314 -3.62 15.30 14.69
#